data_e7609d9c72f62eb499d775ed0eb0a40e
#
_entry.id   e7609d9c72f62eb499d775ed0eb0a40e
#
_cell.length_a   1.000
_cell.length_b   1.000
_cell.length_c   1.000
_cell.angle_alpha   90.00
_cell.angle_beta   90.00
_cell.angle_gamma   90.00
#
_symmetry.space_group_name_H-M   'P 1'
#
loop_
_entity.id
_entity.type
_entity.pdbx_description
1 polymer ?
#
loop_
_entity_poly.entity_id
_entity_poly.type
_entity_poly.pdbx_seq_one_letter_code
_entity_poly.pdbx_strand_id
1 'polypeptide(L)'
;MNPRLLELYNQELHHVRESAAEFAKEYPKIASRLTLSGMDCADPYVERLLEGFAYLTARVQLKLDAEYPTFTHNLLEIAYPHYLAPTPSMTVVQLQTDPDEGSLSSGFPLPRDTVLRAALGRETQTCCEYRTAHPVTLWPLQVSNAEYFGNPAAVLGRLAASEPKAKAGLRLTLRTGAELPFNSLDLDNLPLYLSGADEQPFRLYEQLLGNACAVFARKPGGDWIERLSPDALRSRGFDDADAAMPVVARAFQGYRLLQEYFALPHRFLFVEFAELSRAVKRCDGQELELIVLFDRHEPSLEGSVGAAQFLPFCTPAINLFPKRVDRIHLSDRVNEHHVIADRTRPMDFEIHSLTGLTGHGTGPEQPFLPFYAVRDPSRYGRDRAYYTVRREPRVLSSDQRRNGPRSTYVGSETFVSLVDSAQAPYRHDLRQLGVTALCTNRDLPLFMTVGNGKTDFTLADSAPVLAVRCVAGPSRPRPSHAHDAKAWRLISQLSLNYLSLSEQGQGAGALRELLRLYGDSNDAALQLQIEGLREVSSKAVTRRLPMPGPIVFGRGLEITLEFDENAFRGTGVFLLGAVLERFLARYVSINSFTETVIRTTERGEIKRWKAKPGRRPTL
;
A
#
# COMPACT_ATOMS: atom_id res chain seq x y z
N MET A 1 15.31 -27.43 21.41
CA MET A 1 14.01 -28.08 21.17
C MET A 1 13.06 -27.02 20.62
N ASN A 2 12.23 -27.34 19.65
CA ASN A 2 11.26 -26.38 19.12
C ASN A 2 10.21 -26.06 20.20
N PRO A 3 9.97 -24.81 20.63
CA PRO A 3 9.01 -24.47 21.68
C PRO A 3 7.60 -25.00 21.38
N ARG A 4 7.17 -24.91 20.10
CA ARG A 4 5.86 -25.40 19.66
C ARG A 4 5.73 -26.93 19.81
N LEU A 5 6.80 -27.69 19.54
CA LEU A 5 6.79 -29.12 19.75
C LEU A 5 6.63 -29.47 21.24
N LEU A 6 7.22 -28.66 22.14
CA LEU A 6 7.09 -28.86 23.60
C LEU A 6 5.66 -28.58 24.08
N GLU A 7 5.02 -27.51 23.53
CA GLU A 7 3.63 -27.22 23.85
C GLU A 7 2.69 -28.35 23.39
N LEU A 8 2.81 -28.79 22.14
CA LEU A 8 2.03 -29.90 21.60
C LEU A 8 2.28 -31.20 22.40
N TYR A 9 3.52 -31.48 22.72
CA TYR A 9 3.84 -32.65 23.54
C TYR A 9 3.14 -32.62 24.92
N ASN A 10 3.16 -31.49 25.60
CA ASN A 10 2.48 -31.34 26.88
C ASN A 10 0.95 -31.46 26.75
N GLN A 11 0.37 -30.91 25.69
CA GLN A 11 -1.07 -31.03 25.39
C GLN A 11 -1.46 -32.50 25.12
N GLU A 12 -0.73 -33.18 24.25
CA GLU A 12 -0.97 -34.58 23.93
C GLU A 12 -0.75 -35.50 25.13
N LEU A 13 0.26 -35.25 25.93
CA LEU A 13 0.51 -36.03 27.14
C LEU A 13 -0.64 -35.87 28.15
N HIS A 14 -1.17 -34.65 28.30
CA HIS A 14 -2.33 -34.39 29.15
C HIS A 14 -3.57 -35.14 28.65
N HIS A 15 -3.83 -35.07 27.36
CA HIS A 15 -4.96 -35.75 26.71
C HIS A 15 -4.86 -37.28 26.83
N VAL A 16 -3.67 -37.86 26.64
CA VAL A 16 -3.44 -39.29 26.79
C VAL A 16 -3.68 -39.73 28.24
N ARG A 17 -3.26 -38.92 29.24
CA ARG A 17 -3.49 -39.18 30.65
C ARG A 17 -4.99 -39.09 31.03
N GLU A 18 -5.71 -38.11 30.50
CA GLU A 18 -7.17 -38.00 30.67
C GLU A 18 -7.89 -39.23 30.10
N SER A 19 -7.55 -39.62 28.87
CA SER A 19 -8.12 -40.80 28.22
C SER A 19 -7.79 -42.10 28.99
N ALA A 20 -6.59 -42.21 29.53
CA ALA A 20 -6.20 -43.33 30.40
C ALA A 20 -7.01 -43.36 31.69
N ALA A 21 -7.32 -42.20 32.29
CA ALA A 21 -8.16 -42.10 33.48
C ALA A 21 -9.63 -42.48 33.19
N GLU A 22 -10.16 -42.09 32.03
CA GLU A 22 -11.50 -42.54 31.59
C GLU A 22 -11.54 -44.04 31.36
N PHE A 23 -10.55 -44.60 30.66
CA PHE A 23 -10.39 -46.03 30.46
C PHE A 23 -10.33 -46.79 31.76
N ALA A 24 -9.61 -46.26 32.76
CA ALA A 24 -9.50 -46.90 34.09
C ALA A 24 -10.84 -46.96 34.83
N LYS A 25 -11.72 -45.98 34.64
CA LYS A 25 -13.09 -46.01 35.21
C LYS A 25 -13.97 -47.03 34.53
N GLU A 26 -13.86 -47.16 33.20
CA GLU A 26 -14.70 -48.07 32.44
C GLU A 26 -14.26 -49.54 32.53
N TYR A 27 -12.93 -49.76 32.58
CA TYR A 27 -12.31 -51.11 32.62
C TYR A 27 -11.36 -51.30 33.78
N PRO A 28 -11.81 -51.26 35.05
CA PRO A 28 -10.94 -51.24 36.24
C PRO A 28 -10.06 -52.49 36.40
N LYS A 29 -10.53 -53.65 35.94
CA LYS A 29 -9.75 -54.91 36.00
C LYS A 29 -8.57 -54.94 35.04
N ILE A 30 -8.68 -54.27 33.90
CA ILE A 30 -7.59 -54.15 32.91
C ILE A 30 -6.64 -53.04 33.34
N ALA A 31 -7.17 -51.91 33.76
CA ALA A 31 -6.42 -50.75 34.23
C ALA A 31 -5.52 -51.10 35.43
N SER A 32 -6.02 -51.94 36.38
CA SER A 32 -5.21 -52.40 37.49
C SER A 32 -3.99 -53.24 37.10
N ARG A 33 -4.05 -53.96 35.96
CA ARG A 33 -2.91 -54.72 35.43
C ARG A 33 -1.88 -53.81 34.74
N LEU A 34 -2.28 -52.63 34.29
CA LEU A 34 -1.43 -51.59 33.70
C LEU A 34 -1.04 -50.54 34.72
N THR A 35 -1.41 -50.74 35.99
CA THR A 35 -1.17 -49.82 37.12
C THR A 35 -1.66 -48.39 36.84
N LEU A 36 -2.71 -48.24 36.02
CA LEU A 36 -3.37 -46.97 35.70
C LEU A 36 -4.34 -46.63 36.85
N SER A 37 -3.97 -45.64 37.66
CA SER A 37 -4.79 -45.15 38.78
C SER A 37 -5.08 -43.66 38.59
N GLY A 38 -6.18 -43.33 37.90
CA GLY A 38 -6.52 -41.95 37.61
C GLY A 38 -5.61 -41.31 36.53
N MET A 39 -5.08 -40.14 36.82
CA MET A 39 -4.18 -39.42 35.89
C MET A 39 -2.71 -39.83 36.03
N ASP A 40 -2.38 -40.62 37.04
CA ASP A 40 -1.01 -41.08 37.30
C ASP A 40 -0.86 -42.56 36.92
N CYS A 41 0.30 -42.92 36.41
CA CYS A 41 0.69 -44.28 36.10
C CYS A 41 1.86 -44.67 37.02
N ALA A 42 1.65 -45.67 37.90
CA ALA A 42 2.67 -46.10 38.83
C ALA A 42 3.75 -46.98 38.18
N ASP A 43 3.50 -47.57 37.01
CA ASP A 43 4.50 -48.32 36.26
C ASP A 43 5.35 -47.39 35.39
N PRO A 44 6.65 -47.23 35.64
CA PRO A 44 7.52 -46.37 34.86
C PRO A 44 7.64 -46.78 33.38
N TYR A 45 7.44 -48.04 33.05
CA TYR A 45 7.51 -48.50 31.64
C TYR A 45 6.26 -48.10 30.87
N VAL A 46 5.08 -48.23 31.49
CA VAL A 46 3.82 -47.77 30.89
C VAL A 46 3.83 -46.26 30.75
N GLU A 47 4.30 -45.53 31.76
CA GLU A 47 4.43 -44.06 31.66
C GLU A 47 5.35 -43.63 30.51
N ARG A 48 6.52 -44.25 30.34
CA ARG A 48 7.43 -43.97 29.22
C ARG A 48 6.81 -44.31 27.86
N LEU A 49 5.97 -45.34 27.81
CA LEU A 49 5.25 -45.66 26.58
C LEU A 49 4.23 -44.56 26.23
N LEU A 50 3.48 -44.06 27.23
CA LEU A 50 2.53 -42.95 27.03
C LEU A 50 3.25 -41.65 26.64
N GLU A 51 4.36 -41.33 27.25
CA GLU A 51 5.21 -40.20 26.87
C GLU A 51 5.75 -40.35 25.45
N GLY A 52 6.19 -41.55 25.05
CA GLY A 52 6.64 -41.83 23.69
C GLY A 52 5.54 -41.67 22.65
N PHE A 53 4.33 -42.15 22.98
CA PHE A 53 3.16 -41.95 22.13
C PHE A 53 2.80 -40.47 21.99
N ALA A 54 2.69 -39.73 23.08
CA ALA A 54 2.44 -38.30 23.08
C ALA A 54 3.48 -37.51 22.26
N TYR A 55 4.76 -37.92 22.36
CA TYR A 55 5.81 -37.30 21.53
C TYR A 55 5.64 -37.57 20.04
N LEU A 56 5.29 -38.79 19.65
CA LEU A 56 5.05 -39.13 18.24
C LEU A 56 3.82 -38.40 17.70
N THR A 57 2.73 -38.36 18.48
CA THR A 57 1.50 -37.64 18.14
C THR A 57 1.78 -36.14 18.00
N ALA A 58 2.51 -35.54 18.92
CA ALA A 58 2.93 -34.14 18.84
C ALA A 58 3.76 -33.84 17.57
N ARG A 59 4.62 -34.78 17.15
CA ARG A 59 5.35 -34.65 15.88
C ARG A 59 4.45 -34.71 14.65
N VAL A 60 3.44 -35.58 14.67
CA VAL A 60 2.45 -35.68 13.59
C VAL A 60 1.62 -34.39 13.56
N GLN A 61 1.13 -33.94 14.72
CA GLN A 61 0.38 -32.69 14.81
C GLN A 61 1.21 -31.48 14.35
N LEU A 62 2.47 -31.39 14.75
CA LEU A 62 3.37 -30.35 14.27
C LEU A 62 3.53 -30.36 12.76
N LYS A 63 3.56 -31.55 12.14
CA LYS A 63 3.62 -31.68 10.69
C LYS A 63 2.32 -31.26 10.02
N LEU A 64 1.17 -31.64 10.56
CA LEU A 64 -0.15 -31.21 10.08
C LEU A 64 -0.32 -29.70 10.20
N ASP A 65 0.08 -29.11 11.33
CA ASP A 65 0.06 -27.67 11.54
C ASP A 65 0.95 -26.93 10.53
N ALA A 66 2.07 -27.54 10.11
CA ALA A 66 2.97 -26.97 9.09
C ALA A 66 2.42 -27.08 7.65
N GLU A 67 1.52 -28.02 7.37
CA GLU A 67 0.88 -28.16 6.06
C GLU A 67 -0.27 -27.16 5.87
N TYR A 68 -0.95 -26.75 6.94
CA TYR A 68 -2.06 -25.82 6.89
C TYR A 68 -1.71 -24.43 6.32
N PRO A 69 -0.58 -23.79 6.70
CA PRO A 69 -0.13 -22.56 6.07
C PRO A 69 0.11 -22.69 4.56
N THR A 70 0.56 -23.85 4.09
CA THR A 70 0.79 -24.10 2.66
C THR A 70 -0.52 -23.99 1.86
N PHE A 71 -1.62 -24.54 2.37
CA PHE A 71 -2.93 -24.43 1.73
C PHE A 71 -3.41 -22.98 1.68
N THR A 72 -3.33 -22.25 2.79
CA THR A 72 -3.75 -20.85 2.85
C THR A 72 -2.88 -19.95 1.98
N HIS A 73 -1.57 -20.19 1.92
CA HIS A 73 -0.65 -19.48 1.04
C HIS A 73 -0.99 -19.70 -0.44
N ASN A 74 -1.28 -20.94 -0.85
CA ASN A 74 -1.67 -21.24 -2.23
C ASN A 74 -2.97 -20.54 -2.63
N LEU A 75 -3.97 -20.50 -1.73
CA LEU A 75 -5.20 -19.74 -1.98
C LEU A 75 -4.94 -18.24 -2.11
N LEU A 76 -4.10 -17.68 -1.26
CA LEU A 76 -3.72 -16.27 -1.33
C LEU A 76 -2.88 -15.96 -2.58
N GLU A 77 -2.02 -16.87 -3.02
CA GLU A 77 -1.27 -16.70 -4.28
C GLU A 77 -2.20 -16.57 -5.49
N ILE A 78 -3.36 -17.24 -5.47
CA ILE A 78 -4.40 -17.11 -6.49
C ILE A 78 -5.13 -15.77 -6.35
N ALA A 79 -5.64 -15.47 -5.16
CA ALA A 79 -6.59 -14.39 -4.93
C ALA A 79 -5.92 -13.04 -4.66
N TYR A 80 -4.83 -13.03 -3.85
CA TYR A 80 -4.17 -11.81 -3.42
C TYR A 80 -2.68 -12.00 -3.09
N PRO A 81 -1.81 -12.18 -4.09
CA PRO A 81 -0.39 -12.46 -3.90
C PRO A 81 0.38 -11.34 -3.17
N HIS A 82 -0.09 -10.09 -3.22
CA HIS A 82 0.55 -8.98 -2.51
C HIS A 82 0.58 -9.14 -1.00
N TYR A 83 -0.38 -9.84 -0.42
CA TYR A 83 -0.45 -10.08 1.02
C TYR A 83 0.65 -11.03 1.50
N LEU A 84 1.10 -11.91 0.60
CA LEU A 84 2.22 -12.83 0.83
C LEU A 84 3.58 -12.16 0.71
N ALA A 85 3.64 -11.03 0.02
CA ALA A 85 4.88 -10.28 -0.20
C ALA A 85 5.17 -9.32 0.97
N PRO A 86 6.44 -8.98 1.23
CA PRO A 86 6.77 -7.92 2.18
C PRO A 86 6.23 -6.58 1.68
N THR A 87 5.85 -5.69 2.59
CA THR A 87 5.50 -4.30 2.25
C THR A 87 6.77 -3.46 2.18
N PRO A 88 7.15 -2.96 0.99
CA PRO A 88 8.37 -2.17 0.82
C PRO A 88 8.30 -0.83 1.53
N SER A 89 9.45 -0.27 1.86
CA SER A 89 9.55 1.11 2.31
C SER A 89 9.13 2.08 1.22
N MET A 90 8.39 3.11 1.59
CA MET A 90 7.89 4.17 0.71
C MET A 90 8.34 5.53 1.24
N THR A 91 8.50 6.47 0.34
CA THR A 91 8.88 7.85 0.66
C THR A 91 8.17 8.80 -0.32
N VAL A 92 8.12 10.08 0.01
CA VAL A 92 7.79 11.13 -0.95
C VAL A 92 9.04 11.97 -1.15
N VAL A 93 9.41 12.20 -2.39
CA VAL A 93 10.58 12.99 -2.74
C VAL A 93 10.18 14.21 -3.55
N GLN A 94 10.92 15.30 -3.36
CA GLN A 94 10.87 16.50 -4.18
C GLN A 94 12.09 16.55 -5.08
N LEU A 95 11.87 16.80 -6.36
CA LEU A 95 12.89 17.04 -7.37
C LEU A 95 13.11 18.56 -7.44
N GLN A 96 14.15 19.04 -6.80
CA GLN A 96 14.46 20.48 -6.76
C GLN A 96 15.15 20.89 -8.06
N THR A 97 14.49 21.77 -8.80
CA THR A 97 14.99 22.33 -10.06
C THR A 97 15.58 23.70 -9.83
N ASP A 98 16.44 24.14 -10.74
CA ASP A 98 16.78 25.54 -10.86
C ASP A 98 15.73 26.22 -11.75
N PRO A 99 14.95 27.17 -11.24
CA PRO A 99 13.94 27.85 -12.05
C PRO A 99 14.53 28.62 -13.25
N ASP A 100 15.82 28.98 -13.17
CA ASP A 100 16.51 29.72 -14.23
C ASP A 100 17.15 28.79 -15.28
N GLU A 101 17.00 27.47 -15.15
CA GLU A 101 17.50 26.48 -16.10
C GLU A 101 16.68 26.50 -17.40
N GLY A 102 17.29 26.97 -18.48
CA GLY A 102 16.64 27.15 -19.78
C GLY A 102 16.07 25.88 -20.43
N SER A 103 16.59 24.69 -20.06
CA SER A 103 16.10 23.39 -20.56
C SER A 103 14.70 23.04 -20.06
N LEU A 104 14.18 23.73 -19.04
CA LEU A 104 12.87 23.50 -18.46
C LEU A 104 11.73 24.27 -19.16
N SER A 105 12.02 25.19 -20.07
CA SER A 105 11.01 26.06 -20.72
C SER A 105 9.92 25.29 -21.48
N SER A 106 10.28 24.14 -22.08
CA SER A 106 9.35 23.26 -22.79
C SER A 106 8.73 22.14 -21.93
N GLY A 107 9.08 22.14 -20.62
CA GLY A 107 8.73 21.04 -19.71
C GLY A 107 9.64 19.81 -19.90
N PHE A 108 10.26 19.35 -18.82
CA PHE A 108 11.10 18.15 -18.84
C PHE A 108 10.35 16.98 -18.19
N PRO A 109 9.90 15.96 -18.98
CA PRO A 109 9.16 14.84 -18.42
C PRO A 109 10.10 13.82 -17.78
N LEU A 110 9.87 13.49 -16.51
CA LEU A 110 10.46 12.36 -15.83
C LEU A 110 9.42 11.24 -15.76
N PRO A 111 9.69 10.08 -16.35
CA PRO A 111 8.75 8.97 -16.36
C PRO A 111 8.59 8.35 -14.95
N ARG A 112 7.51 7.62 -14.78
CA ARG A 112 7.36 6.67 -13.68
C ARG A 112 8.52 5.65 -13.73
N ASP A 113 8.83 5.03 -12.58
CA ASP A 113 9.89 4.05 -12.40
C ASP A 113 11.32 4.62 -12.58
N THR A 114 11.48 5.94 -12.58
CA THR A 114 12.81 6.59 -12.53
C THR A 114 13.56 6.18 -11.28
N VAL A 115 14.83 5.81 -11.45
CA VAL A 115 15.68 5.24 -10.40
C VAL A 115 16.26 6.32 -9.50
N LEU A 116 16.02 6.17 -8.21
CA LEU A 116 16.58 7.00 -7.14
C LEU A 116 17.50 6.15 -6.25
N ARG A 117 18.73 6.54 -6.09
CA ARG A 117 19.70 5.87 -5.20
C ARG A 117 19.94 6.71 -3.97
N ALA A 118 19.67 6.14 -2.81
CA ALA A 118 19.97 6.79 -1.55
C ALA A 118 21.48 6.88 -1.32
N ALA A 119 21.91 7.90 -0.57
CA ALA A 119 23.29 7.97 -0.12
C ALA A 119 23.65 6.74 0.73
N LEU A 120 24.89 6.26 0.62
CA LEU A 120 25.38 5.16 1.45
C LEU A 120 25.39 5.58 2.92
N GLY A 121 24.75 4.79 3.76
CA GLY A 121 24.89 4.94 5.21
C GLY A 121 26.30 4.58 5.70
N ARG A 122 26.68 5.05 6.88
CA ARG A 122 28.04 4.87 7.43
C ARG A 122 28.44 3.40 7.59
N GLU A 123 27.48 2.51 7.80
CA GLU A 123 27.70 1.06 8.05
C GLU A 123 27.16 0.15 6.95
N THR A 124 26.58 0.72 5.89
CA THR A 124 25.96 -0.04 4.81
C THR A 124 26.82 0.01 3.56
N GLN A 125 27.02 -1.16 2.93
CA GLN A 125 27.75 -1.27 1.66
C GLN A 125 26.81 -1.30 0.44
N THR A 126 25.50 -1.33 0.66
CA THR A 126 24.47 -1.39 -0.38
C THR A 126 23.61 -0.14 -0.33
N CYS A 127 23.52 0.56 -1.45
CA CYS A 127 22.61 1.70 -1.59
C CYS A 127 21.17 1.19 -1.65
N CYS A 128 20.25 1.88 -0.98
CA CYS A 128 18.82 1.63 -1.18
C CYS A 128 18.38 2.23 -2.52
N GLU A 129 17.75 1.39 -3.36
CA GLU A 129 17.17 1.81 -4.62
C GLU A 129 15.67 2.04 -4.44
N TYR A 130 15.23 3.24 -4.81
CA TYR A 130 13.81 3.60 -4.86
C TYR A 130 13.41 3.87 -6.30
N ARG A 131 12.13 3.73 -6.61
CA ARG A 131 11.56 4.04 -7.92
C ARG A 131 10.35 4.95 -7.77
N THR A 132 10.28 5.96 -8.63
CA THR A 132 9.17 6.92 -8.63
C THR A 132 7.87 6.26 -9.03
N ALA A 133 6.76 6.61 -8.34
CA ALA A 133 5.44 6.05 -8.62
C ALA A 133 4.61 6.93 -9.57
N HIS A 134 4.84 8.25 -9.57
CA HIS A 134 4.15 9.16 -10.47
C HIS A 134 5.11 9.70 -11.54
N PRO A 135 4.65 9.89 -12.78
CA PRO A 135 5.37 10.71 -13.74
C PRO A 135 5.34 12.18 -13.27
N VAL A 136 6.43 12.89 -13.45
CA VAL A 136 6.58 14.31 -13.08
C VAL A 136 7.09 15.08 -14.26
N THR A 137 6.45 16.20 -14.61
CA THR A 137 7.00 17.16 -15.57
C THR A 137 7.60 18.33 -14.81
N LEU A 138 8.89 18.56 -15.01
CA LEU A 138 9.60 19.67 -14.40
C LEU A 138 9.40 20.93 -15.24
N TRP A 139 9.07 22.02 -14.57
CA TRP A 139 8.87 23.34 -15.17
C TRP A 139 9.74 24.38 -14.48
N PRO A 140 10.10 25.50 -15.16
CA PRO A 140 10.86 26.60 -14.56
C PRO A 140 9.92 27.47 -13.72
N LEU A 141 9.32 26.91 -12.66
CA LEU A 141 8.39 27.61 -11.78
C LEU A 141 8.57 27.20 -10.32
N GLN A 142 8.14 28.09 -9.46
CA GLN A 142 8.08 27.86 -8.01
C GLN A 142 6.81 28.46 -7.40
N VAL A 143 6.41 27.97 -6.24
CA VAL A 143 5.39 28.62 -5.42
C VAL A 143 6.10 29.73 -4.63
N SER A 144 5.84 30.99 -4.97
CA SER A 144 6.48 32.14 -4.34
C SER A 144 5.77 32.57 -3.05
N ASN A 145 4.45 32.44 -3.03
CA ASN A 145 3.64 32.79 -1.84
C ASN A 145 2.40 31.88 -1.75
N ALA A 146 1.95 31.65 -0.50
CA ALA A 146 0.67 31.03 -0.21
C ALA A 146 0.07 31.67 1.04
N GLU A 147 -1.21 31.98 1.01
CA GLU A 147 -1.91 32.64 2.11
C GLU A 147 -3.31 32.09 2.25
N TYR A 148 -3.63 31.61 3.44
CA TYR A 148 -4.98 31.22 3.85
C TYR A 148 -5.62 32.36 4.63
N PHE A 149 -6.87 32.71 4.33
CA PHE A 149 -7.59 33.82 4.97
C PHE A 149 -9.05 33.44 5.27
N GLY A 150 -9.55 33.86 6.44
CA GLY A 150 -10.91 33.58 6.92
C GLY A 150 -11.96 34.59 6.46
N ASN A 151 -11.56 35.69 5.78
CA ASN A 151 -12.49 36.69 5.27
C ASN A 151 -12.24 36.98 3.78
N PRO A 152 -12.86 36.21 2.88
CA PRO A 152 -12.68 36.41 1.43
C PRO A 152 -13.11 37.79 0.93
N ALA A 153 -14.13 38.37 1.53
CA ALA A 153 -14.65 39.69 1.10
C ALA A 153 -13.63 40.82 1.32
N ALA A 154 -12.90 40.78 2.44
CA ALA A 154 -11.86 41.75 2.76
C ALA A 154 -10.63 41.64 1.82
N VAL A 155 -10.27 40.43 1.40
CA VAL A 155 -9.04 40.17 0.61
C VAL A 155 -9.29 40.24 -0.89
N LEU A 156 -10.44 39.77 -1.36
CA LEU A 156 -10.74 39.57 -2.78
C LEU A 156 -11.84 40.49 -3.32
N GLY A 157 -12.51 41.26 -2.47
CA GLY A 157 -13.51 42.25 -2.89
C GLY A 157 -14.60 41.66 -3.80
N ARG A 158 -14.69 42.17 -5.04
CA ARG A 158 -15.71 41.75 -6.00
C ARG A 158 -15.69 40.25 -6.35
N LEU A 159 -14.53 39.60 -6.30
CA LEU A 159 -14.41 38.18 -6.60
C LEU A 159 -15.15 37.35 -5.54
N ALA A 160 -15.00 37.68 -4.26
CA ALA A 160 -15.71 37.01 -3.17
C ALA A 160 -17.24 37.26 -3.24
N ALA A 161 -17.67 38.41 -3.75
CA ALA A 161 -19.09 38.73 -3.90
C ALA A 161 -19.80 37.82 -4.94
N SER A 162 -19.06 37.25 -5.89
CA SER A 162 -19.63 36.28 -6.85
C SER A 162 -19.92 34.89 -6.23
N GLU A 163 -19.36 34.60 -5.05
CA GLU A 163 -19.50 33.33 -4.35
C GLU A 163 -19.97 33.53 -2.89
N PRO A 164 -21.27 33.76 -2.68
CA PRO A 164 -21.80 34.11 -1.35
C PRO A 164 -21.68 33.02 -0.30
N LYS A 165 -21.37 31.78 -0.69
CA LYS A 165 -21.12 30.65 0.20
C LYS A 165 -19.68 30.63 0.76
N ALA A 166 -18.77 31.42 0.17
CA ALA A 166 -17.38 31.43 0.58
C ALA A 166 -17.18 32.05 1.97
N LYS A 167 -16.59 31.28 2.87
CA LYS A 167 -16.25 31.70 4.25
C LYS A 167 -14.75 31.84 4.48
N ALA A 168 -13.93 31.20 3.63
CA ALA A 168 -12.48 31.27 3.67
C ALA A 168 -11.91 31.18 2.25
N GLY A 169 -10.63 31.44 2.10
CA GLY A 169 -9.94 31.29 0.83
C GLY A 169 -8.46 30.99 1.00
N LEU A 170 -7.89 30.46 -0.07
CA LEU A 170 -6.46 30.23 -0.23
C LEU A 170 -6.01 30.95 -1.50
N ARG A 171 -4.93 31.72 -1.41
CA ARG A 171 -4.25 32.33 -2.54
C ARG A 171 -2.87 31.70 -2.68
N LEU A 172 -2.58 31.15 -3.83
CA LEU A 172 -1.28 30.63 -4.22
C LEU A 172 -0.71 31.49 -5.33
N THR A 173 0.50 32.01 -5.15
CA THR A 173 1.20 32.75 -6.19
C THR A 173 2.31 31.86 -6.76
N LEU A 174 2.19 31.55 -8.03
CA LEU A 174 3.19 30.84 -8.82
C LEU A 174 4.07 31.87 -9.51
N ARG A 175 5.37 31.64 -9.57
CA ARG A 175 6.33 32.49 -10.25
C ARG A 175 7.23 31.66 -11.15
N THR A 176 7.42 32.10 -12.40
CA THR A 176 8.38 31.53 -13.34
C THR A 176 9.79 32.09 -13.11
N GLY A 177 10.81 31.26 -13.39
CA GLY A 177 12.20 31.70 -13.46
C GLY A 177 12.61 32.18 -14.86
N ALA A 178 13.89 32.54 -15.01
CA ALA A 178 14.52 32.93 -16.27
C ALA A 178 13.76 34.03 -17.05
N GLU A 179 13.04 34.89 -16.36
CA GLU A 179 12.19 35.96 -16.94
C GLU A 179 11.15 35.47 -17.96
N LEU A 180 10.79 34.19 -17.93
CA LEU A 180 9.82 33.59 -18.85
C LEU A 180 8.38 33.98 -18.47
N PRO A 181 7.56 34.47 -19.42
CA PRO A 181 6.14 34.68 -19.15
C PRO A 181 5.39 33.35 -19.11
N PHE A 182 4.33 33.26 -18.31
CA PHE A 182 3.51 32.04 -18.21
C PHE A 182 2.95 31.56 -19.54
N ASN A 183 2.57 32.47 -20.46
CA ASN A 183 2.00 32.13 -21.76
C ASN A 183 2.99 31.37 -22.68
N SER A 184 4.28 31.34 -22.36
CA SER A 184 5.27 30.53 -23.07
C SER A 184 5.28 29.07 -22.62
N LEU A 185 4.64 28.74 -21.48
CA LEU A 185 4.60 27.39 -20.94
C LEU A 185 3.37 26.63 -21.47
N ASP A 186 3.54 25.34 -21.73
CA ASP A 186 2.42 24.43 -22.07
C ASP A 186 1.91 23.69 -20.83
N LEU A 187 1.66 24.44 -19.76
CA LEU A 187 1.24 23.94 -18.46
C LEU A 187 -0.29 23.83 -18.40
N ASP A 188 -0.79 22.59 -18.34
CA ASP A 188 -2.21 22.29 -18.16
C ASP A 188 -2.55 21.72 -16.78
N ASN A 189 -1.66 20.89 -16.23
CA ASN A 189 -1.85 20.23 -14.95
C ASN A 189 -0.68 20.51 -14.04
N LEU A 190 -0.94 20.95 -12.81
CA LEU A 190 0.06 21.23 -11.80
C LEU A 190 -0.24 20.43 -10.52
N PRO A 191 0.40 19.28 -10.34
CA PRO A 191 0.33 18.56 -9.07
C PRO A 191 1.22 19.24 -8.01
N LEU A 192 0.66 19.48 -6.84
CA LEU A 192 1.34 19.99 -5.67
C LEU A 192 1.24 18.99 -4.53
N TYR A 193 2.35 18.76 -3.85
CA TYR A 193 2.39 17.98 -2.62
C TYR A 193 2.17 18.90 -1.42
N LEU A 194 1.28 18.48 -0.51
CA LEU A 194 1.01 19.22 0.71
C LEU A 194 1.97 18.76 1.81
N SER A 195 2.87 19.67 2.19
CA SER A 195 3.88 19.46 3.24
C SER A 195 3.52 20.25 4.49
N GLY A 196 4.03 19.84 5.63
CA GLY A 196 3.82 20.55 6.89
C GLY A 196 4.09 19.64 8.08
N ALA A 197 4.00 20.20 9.27
CA ALA A 197 4.11 19.47 10.51
C ALA A 197 2.73 18.93 10.96
N ASP A 198 2.75 17.78 11.60
CA ASP A 198 1.60 17.15 12.27
C ASP A 198 0.33 17.07 11.37
N GLU A 199 -0.76 17.64 11.84
CA GLU A 199 -2.07 17.61 11.17
C GLU A 199 -2.23 18.62 10.03
N GLN A 200 -1.37 19.63 9.93
CA GLN A 200 -1.53 20.74 9.00
C GLN A 200 -1.75 20.31 7.55
N PRO A 201 -0.93 19.40 6.96
CA PRO A 201 -1.12 18.98 5.57
C PRO A 201 -2.43 18.21 5.36
N PHE A 202 -2.90 17.46 6.36
CA PHE A 202 -4.16 16.71 6.29
C PHE A 202 -5.37 17.65 6.38
N ARG A 203 -5.33 18.68 7.23
CA ARG A 203 -6.37 19.71 7.31
C ARG A 203 -6.43 20.55 6.03
N LEU A 204 -5.27 20.89 5.47
CA LEU A 204 -5.17 21.58 4.20
C LEU A 204 -5.72 20.73 3.05
N TYR A 205 -5.43 19.42 3.04
CA TYR A 205 -5.98 18.47 2.10
C TYR A 205 -7.52 18.35 2.20
N GLU A 206 -8.06 18.31 3.43
CA GLU A 206 -9.50 18.34 3.68
C GLU A 206 -10.13 19.63 3.16
N GLN A 207 -9.53 20.79 3.43
CA GLN A 207 -10.04 22.07 2.93
C GLN A 207 -10.08 22.12 1.42
N LEU A 208 -9.00 21.76 0.74
CA LEU A 208 -8.90 21.81 -0.71
C LEU A 208 -9.87 20.84 -1.40
N LEU A 209 -9.99 19.61 -0.94
CA LEU A 209 -10.79 18.57 -1.61
C LEU A 209 -12.17 18.38 -1.00
N GLY A 210 -12.34 18.78 0.26
CA GLY A 210 -13.60 18.67 1.01
C GLY A 210 -14.50 19.87 0.83
N ASN A 211 -13.96 21.07 0.97
CA ASN A 211 -14.71 22.31 1.21
C ASN A 211 -14.54 23.34 0.09
N ALA A 212 -13.77 23.06 -0.98
CA ALA A 212 -13.64 23.98 -2.10
C ALA A 212 -14.98 24.16 -2.83
N CYS A 213 -15.40 25.41 -3.03
CA CYS A 213 -16.63 25.78 -3.72
C CYS A 213 -16.36 26.49 -5.08
N ALA A 214 -15.22 27.17 -5.22
CA ALA A 214 -14.82 27.79 -6.47
C ALA A 214 -13.29 27.88 -6.58
N VAL A 215 -12.78 27.78 -7.81
CA VAL A 215 -11.36 27.94 -8.12
C VAL A 215 -11.22 28.97 -9.23
N PHE A 216 -10.29 29.90 -9.05
CA PHE A 216 -10.00 30.97 -10.01
C PHE A 216 -8.51 31.05 -10.29
N ALA A 217 -8.17 31.49 -11.49
CA ALA A 217 -6.83 31.88 -11.87
C ALA A 217 -6.83 33.33 -12.35
N ARG A 218 -5.80 34.11 -11.98
CA ARG A 218 -5.63 35.50 -12.44
C ARG A 218 -4.16 35.90 -12.49
N LYS A 219 -3.85 36.95 -13.25
CA LYS A 219 -2.58 37.66 -13.12
C LYS A 219 -2.64 38.63 -11.95
N PRO A 220 -1.65 38.72 -11.05
CA PRO A 220 -1.58 39.73 -10.00
C PRO A 220 -1.70 41.14 -10.59
N GLY A 221 -2.67 41.94 -10.08
CA GLY A 221 -2.92 43.29 -10.60
C GLY A 221 -3.46 43.37 -12.05
N GLY A 222 -3.79 42.24 -12.67
CA GLY A 222 -4.35 42.20 -14.01
C GLY A 222 -5.86 42.34 -14.07
N ASP A 223 -6.40 42.64 -15.25
CA ASP A 223 -7.82 42.90 -15.47
C ASP A 223 -8.67 41.66 -15.76
N TRP A 224 -8.04 40.48 -15.84
CA TRP A 224 -8.74 39.24 -16.16
C TRP A 224 -8.77 38.27 -14.97
N ILE A 225 -9.87 37.55 -14.88
CA ILE A 225 -10.06 36.43 -13.93
C ILE A 225 -10.68 35.28 -14.74
N GLU A 226 -10.10 34.12 -14.62
CA GLU A 226 -10.62 32.88 -15.21
C GLU A 226 -11.18 32.00 -14.09
N ARG A 227 -12.45 31.61 -14.20
CA ARG A 227 -13.06 30.62 -13.31
C ARG A 227 -12.78 29.23 -13.86
N LEU A 228 -12.11 28.41 -13.09
CA LEU A 228 -11.86 27.02 -13.45
C LEU A 228 -13.09 26.14 -13.17
N SER A 229 -13.13 24.98 -13.84
CA SER A 229 -14.16 23.97 -13.59
C SER A 229 -14.17 23.54 -12.11
N PRO A 230 -15.32 23.17 -11.53
CA PRO A 230 -15.38 22.58 -10.19
C PRO A 230 -14.55 21.28 -10.06
N ASP A 231 -14.32 20.59 -11.18
CA ASP A 231 -13.53 19.36 -11.24
C ASP A 231 -12.05 19.63 -11.58
N ALA A 232 -11.62 20.90 -11.66
CA ALA A 232 -10.21 21.26 -11.89
C ALA A 232 -9.31 20.99 -10.69
N LEU A 233 -9.86 20.95 -9.49
CA LEU A 233 -9.12 20.59 -8.27
C LEU A 233 -9.34 19.11 -7.95
N ARG A 234 -8.28 18.31 -8.13
CA ARG A 234 -8.36 16.84 -8.06
C ARG A 234 -7.40 16.26 -7.03
N SER A 235 -7.82 15.15 -6.42
CA SER A 235 -6.91 14.30 -5.63
C SER A 235 -6.09 13.41 -6.57
N ARG A 236 -4.80 13.21 -6.29
CA ARG A 236 -3.92 12.31 -7.03
C ARG A 236 -3.43 11.14 -6.16
N GLY A 237 -2.98 10.06 -6.77
CA GLY A 237 -2.39 8.91 -6.07
C GLY A 237 -3.36 7.74 -5.80
N PHE A 238 -4.63 7.83 -6.20
CA PHE A 238 -5.63 6.77 -5.97
C PHE A 238 -5.83 5.83 -7.16
N ASP A 239 -5.52 6.28 -8.36
CA ASP A 239 -5.69 5.49 -9.57
C ASP A 239 -4.59 4.44 -9.72
N ASP A 240 -4.87 3.42 -10.54
CA ASP A 240 -3.91 2.34 -10.75
C ASP A 240 -2.65 2.80 -11.51
N ALA A 241 -2.77 3.87 -12.29
CA ALA A 241 -1.64 4.52 -12.93
C ALA A 241 -0.67 5.18 -11.93
N ASP A 242 -1.19 5.65 -10.80
CA ASP A 242 -0.42 6.30 -9.73
C ASP A 242 0.00 5.32 -8.60
N ALA A 243 -0.25 4.02 -8.77
CA ALA A 243 0.03 3.03 -7.76
C ALA A 243 1.52 2.95 -7.42
N ALA A 244 1.89 2.96 -6.14
CA ALA A 244 3.27 2.70 -5.75
C ALA A 244 3.59 1.20 -5.79
N MET A 245 2.66 0.35 -5.33
CA MET A 245 2.81 -1.10 -5.41
C MET A 245 2.38 -1.64 -6.78
N PRO A 246 2.88 -2.81 -7.20
CA PRO A 246 2.50 -3.41 -8.47
C PRO A 246 0.99 -3.63 -8.61
N VAL A 247 0.44 -3.37 -9.78
CA VAL A 247 -0.97 -3.63 -10.10
C VAL A 247 -1.08 -5.02 -10.71
N VAL A 248 -1.71 -5.95 -10.00
CA VAL A 248 -1.96 -7.31 -10.47
C VAL A 248 -3.42 -7.44 -10.89
N ALA A 249 -3.67 -7.74 -12.16
CA ALA A 249 -5.02 -7.75 -12.75
C ALA A 249 -6.00 -8.71 -12.04
N ARG A 250 -5.50 -9.83 -11.49
CA ARG A 250 -6.31 -10.83 -10.77
C ARG A 250 -6.67 -10.43 -9.33
N ALA A 251 -5.90 -9.49 -8.74
CA ALA A 251 -6.13 -9.06 -7.37
C ALA A 251 -7.09 -7.86 -7.31
N PHE A 252 -7.90 -7.82 -6.27
CA PHE A 252 -8.78 -6.68 -6.02
C PHE A 252 -7.97 -5.46 -5.59
N GLN A 253 -7.92 -4.44 -6.45
CA GLN A 253 -7.06 -3.26 -6.27
C GLN A 253 -7.47 -2.36 -5.07
N GLY A 254 -8.64 -2.56 -4.51
CA GLY A 254 -9.05 -1.87 -3.28
C GLY A 254 -8.15 -2.19 -2.09
N TYR A 255 -7.72 -3.44 -1.96
CA TYR A 255 -6.81 -3.85 -0.87
C TYR A 255 -5.41 -3.22 -1.00
N ARG A 256 -4.92 -3.02 -2.22
CA ARG A 256 -3.68 -2.28 -2.47
C ARG A 256 -3.73 -0.87 -1.90
N LEU A 257 -4.85 -0.15 -2.10
CA LEU A 257 -5.03 1.19 -1.53
C LEU A 257 -4.95 1.20 0.00
N LEU A 258 -5.54 0.20 0.66
CA LEU A 258 -5.44 0.06 2.11
C LEU A 258 -4.00 -0.21 2.54
N GLN A 259 -3.31 -1.12 1.86
CA GLN A 259 -1.91 -1.45 2.16
C GLN A 259 -1.00 -0.23 2.00
N GLU A 260 -1.15 0.53 0.92
CA GLU A 260 -0.40 1.75 0.66
C GLU A 260 -0.72 2.86 1.68
N TYR A 261 -1.98 3.00 2.08
CA TYR A 261 -2.38 3.95 3.13
C TYR A 261 -1.72 3.64 4.46
N PHE A 262 -1.79 2.39 4.90
CA PHE A 262 -1.17 1.98 6.17
C PHE A 262 0.37 1.96 6.11
N ALA A 263 0.96 1.82 4.91
CA ALA A 263 2.42 1.91 4.75
C ALA A 263 2.94 3.35 4.85
N LEU A 264 2.27 4.31 4.18
CA LEU A 264 2.63 5.74 4.20
C LEU A 264 1.42 6.60 3.81
N PRO A 265 0.58 7.08 4.75
CA PRO A 265 -0.57 7.94 4.45
C PRO A 265 -0.19 9.21 3.67
N HIS A 266 0.97 9.78 3.95
CA HIS A 266 1.49 10.99 3.32
C HIS A 266 1.62 10.88 1.79
N ARG A 267 1.73 9.67 1.23
CA ARG A 267 1.80 9.48 -0.23
C ARG A 267 0.54 9.93 -0.98
N PHE A 268 -0.55 10.16 -0.29
CA PHE A 268 -1.83 10.59 -0.88
C PHE A 268 -2.06 12.10 -0.79
N LEU A 269 -1.17 12.85 -0.15
CA LEU A 269 -1.32 14.30 0.08
C LEU A 269 -0.95 15.11 -1.17
N PHE A 270 -1.42 14.67 -2.34
CA PHE A 270 -1.25 15.36 -3.61
C PHE A 270 -2.56 15.96 -4.05
N VAL A 271 -2.51 17.23 -4.43
CA VAL A 271 -3.61 17.97 -5.03
C VAL A 271 -3.17 18.48 -6.39
N GLU A 272 -3.97 18.25 -7.41
CA GLU A 272 -3.67 18.65 -8.77
C GLU A 272 -4.61 19.77 -9.20
N PHE A 273 -4.03 20.87 -9.66
CA PHE A 273 -4.74 21.91 -10.37
C PHE A 273 -4.69 21.56 -11.86
N ALA A 274 -5.84 21.24 -12.43
CA ALA A 274 -5.99 20.85 -13.83
C ALA A 274 -6.69 21.96 -14.63
N GLU A 275 -6.70 21.82 -15.98
CA GLU A 275 -7.36 22.76 -16.90
C GLU A 275 -6.78 24.18 -16.83
N LEU A 276 -5.47 24.31 -16.53
CA LEU A 276 -4.79 25.59 -16.38
C LEU A 276 -4.44 26.23 -17.73
N SER A 277 -4.45 25.49 -18.83
CA SER A 277 -3.95 25.93 -20.15
C SER A 277 -4.53 27.25 -20.63
N ARG A 278 -5.82 27.52 -20.37
CA ARG A 278 -6.45 28.81 -20.74
C ARG A 278 -5.90 29.97 -19.94
N ALA A 279 -5.80 29.82 -18.63
CA ALA A 279 -5.28 30.84 -17.71
C ALA A 279 -3.80 31.11 -17.99
N VAL A 280 -3.01 30.05 -18.19
CA VAL A 280 -1.59 30.11 -18.53
C VAL A 280 -1.37 30.88 -19.84
N LYS A 281 -2.08 30.55 -20.91
CA LYS A 281 -1.96 31.24 -22.21
C LYS A 281 -2.40 32.73 -22.19
N ARG A 282 -3.26 33.10 -21.22
CA ARG A 282 -3.67 34.51 -21.03
C ARG A 282 -2.69 35.32 -20.18
N CYS A 283 -1.80 34.64 -19.45
CA CYS A 283 -0.89 35.29 -18.53
C CYS A 283 0.41 35.66 -19.22
N ASP A 284 0.54 36.91 -19.61
CA ASP A 284 1.74 37.51 -20.22
C ASP A 284 2.80 37.94 -19.19
N GLY A 285 2.56 37.71 -17.91
CA GLY A 285 3.48 38.00 -16.79
C GLY A 285 4.21 36.78 -16.28
N GLN A 286 5.11 37.03 -15.34
CA GLN A 286 5.91 36.01 -14.64
C GLN A 286 5.19 35.44 -13.40
N GLU A 287 4.04 35.99 -13.03
CA GLU A 287 3.27 35.55 -11.85
C GLU A 287 1.85 35.19 -12.23
N LEU A 288 1.37 34.07 -11.70
CA LEU A 288 0.01 33.58 -11.83
C LEU A 288 -0.54 33.27 -10.44
N GLU A 289 -1.67 33.84 -10.07
CA GLU A 289 -2.37 33.53 -8.84
C GLU A 289 -3.46 32.49 -9.07
N LEU A 290 -3.44 31.43 -8.25
CA LEU A 290 -4.53 30.47 -8.11
C LEU A 290 -5.26 30.76 -6.80
N ILE A 291 -6.58 30.93 -6.88
CA ILE A 291 -7.42 31.29 -5.73
C ILE A 291 -8.46 30.21 -5.55
N VAL A 292 -8.49 29.58 -4.38
CA VAL A 292 -9.51 28.59 -4.00
C VAL A 292 -10.37 29.18 -2.90
N LEU A 293 -11.69 29.19 -3.11
CA LEU A 293 -12.67 29.62 -2.10
C LEU A 293 -13.29 28.40 -1.42
N PHE A 294 -13.52 28.51 -0.11
CA PHE A 294 -14.04 27.45 0.72
C PHE A 294 -15.38 27.84 1.38
N ASP A 295 -16.30 26.91 1.48
CA ASP A 295 -17.59 27.09 2.16
C ASP A 295 -17.47 26.90 3.70
N ARG A 296 -16.32 26.44 4.18
CA ARG A 296 -15.98 26.32 5.61
C ARG A 296 -14.67 27.04 5.92
N HIS A 297 -14.63 27.64 7.10
CA HIS A 297 -13.43 28.24 7.65
C HIS A 297 -12.74 27.28 8.61
N GLU A 298 -11.41 27.14 8.48
CA GLU A 298 -10.57 26.35 9.38
C GLU A 298 -9.56 27.28 10.08
N PRO A 299 -9.84 27.68 11.32
CA PRO A 299 -9.02 28.68 12.02
C PRO A 299 -7.55 28.27 12.21
N SER A 300 -7.27 26.98 12.31
CA SER A 300 -5.90 26.48 12.54
C SER A 300 -4.97 26.72 11.35
N LEU A 301 -5.51 27.00 10.17
CA LEU A 301 -4.75 27.29 8.95
C LEU A 301 -4.41 28.78 8.80
N GLU A 302 -5.10 29.69 9.51
CA GLU A 302 -4.78 31.12 9.45
C GLU A 302 -3.38 31.41 10.00
N GLY A 303 -2.60 32.18 9.24
CA GLY A 303 -1.23 32.54 9.60
C GLY A 303 -0.22 31.39 9.67
N SER A 304 -0.66 30.15 9.45
CA SER A 304 0.22 28.96 9.46
C SER A 304 0.55 28.46 8.06
N VAL A 305 -0.19 28.87 7.03
CA VAL A 305 -0.01 28.44 5.65
C VAL A 305 0.88 29.42 4.89
N GLY A 306 1.92 28.90 4.26
CA GLY A 306 2.86 29.64 3.41
C GLY A 306 3.30 28.81 2.20
N ALA A 307 4.25 29.31 1.40
CA ALA A 307 4.73 28.63 0.21
C ALA A 307 5.35 27.25 0.49
N ALA A 308 5.98 27.08 1.66
CA ALA A 308 6.61 25.83 2.07
C ALA A 308 5.65 24.64 2.22
N GLN A 309 4.35 24.89 2.34
CA GLN A 309 3.32 23.85 2.41
C GLN A 309 2.91 23.31 1.04
N PHE A 310 3.28 23.96 -0.07
CA PHE A 310 2.91 23.58 -1.43
C PHE A 310 4.15 23.28 -2.27
N LEU A 311 4.54 22.03 -2.30
CA LEU A 311 5.77 21.61 -2.97
C LEU A 311 5.46 21.10 -4.39
N PRO A 312 5.95 21.79 -5.44
CA PRO A 312 5.90 21.28 -6.81
C PRO A 312 6.93 20.18 -7.02
N PHE A 313 6.77 19.41 -8.10
CA PHE A 313 7.71 18.39 -8.57
C PHE A 313 7.99 17.30 -7.55
N CYS A 314 6.98 16.94 -6.76
CA CYS A 314 7.04 15.82 -5.85
C CYS A 314 6.47 14.54 -6.47
N THR A 315 7.02 13.39 -6.04
CA THR A 315 6.52 12.07 -6.41
C THR A 315 6.68 11.10 -5.26
N PRO A 316 5.73 10.21 -5.02
CA PRO A 316 5.97 9.06 -4.14
C PRO A 316 7.03 8.16 -4.78
N ALA A 317 7.85 7.54 -3.96
CA ALA A 317 8.83 6.56 -4.39
C ALA A 317 8.80 5.33 -3.48
N ILE A 318 9.07 4.17 -4.06
CA ILE A 318 9.01 2.88 -3.38
C ILE A 318 10.33 2.13 -3.52
N ASN A 319 10.77 1.51 -2.43
CA ASN A 319 11.93 0.63 -2.40
C ASN A 319 11.56 -0.75 -2.98
N LEU A 320 11.30 -0.76 -4.28
CA LEU A 320 10.93 -1.94 -5.03
C LEU A 320 11.48 -1.83 -6.46
N PHE A 321 12.36 -2.74 -6.83
CA PHE A 321 13.10 -2.64 -8.09
C PHE A 321 13.32 -4.01 -8.73
N PRO A 322 13.39 -4.10 -10.07
CA PRO A 322 13.71 -5.33 -10.76
C PRO A 322 15.19 -5.70 -10.55
N LYS A 323 15.43 -6.94 -10.21
CA LYS A 323 16.78 -7.51 -10.07
C LYS A 323 16.85 -8.86 -10.77
N ARG A 324 17.95 -9.08 -11.49
CA ARG A 324 18.32 -10.41 -11.96
C ARG A 324 18.95 -11.15 -10.78
N VAL A 325 18.33 -12.23 -10.38
CA VAL A 325 18.73 -13.06 -9.25
C VAL A 325 19.89 -13.96 -9.65
N ASP A 326 20.71 -14.39 -8.70
CA ASP A 326 21.78 -15.34 -8.93
C ASP A 326 21.25 -16.65 -9.49
N ARG A 327 21.99 -17.23 -10.45
CA ARG A 327 21.60 -18.47 -11.08
C ARG A 327 21.51 -19.62 -10.07
N ILE A 328 20.46 -20.40 -10.20
CA ILE A 328 20.20 -21.56 -9.35
C ILE A 328 20.62 -22.82 -10.12
N HIS A 329 21.49 -23.61 -9.52
CA HIS A 329 21.83 -24.93 -10.06
C HIS A 329 20.75 -25.93 -9.69
N LEU A 330 20.23 -26.64 -10.70
CA LEU A 330 19.28 -27.72 -10.52
C LEU A 330 20.01 -28.99 -10.07
N SER A 331 19.39 -29.68 -9.10
CA SER A 331 19.89 -30.97 -8.58
C SER A 331 18.71 -31.91 -8.38
N ASP A 332 18.87 -33.14 -8.82
CA ASP A 332 17.87 -34.21 -8.68
C ASP A 332 17.64 -34.62 -7.21
N ARG A 333 18.43 -34.07 -6.27
CA ARG A 333 18.34 -34.38 -4.83
C ARG A 333 17.32 -33.54 -4.08
N VAL A 334 16.88 -32.43 -4.68
CA VAL A 334 15.97 -31.47 -4.02
C VAL A 334 14.85 -31.09 -4.99
N ASN A 335 13.63 -31.02 -4.46
CA ASN A 335 12.44 -30.64 -5.22
C ASN A 335 12.13 -29.13 -5.13
N GLU A 336 12.72 -28.45 -4.15
CA GLU A 336 12.56 -27.03 -3.91
C GLU A 336 13.90 -26.32 -4.02
N HIS A 337 13.94 -25.24 -4.75
CA HIS A 337 15.15 -24.48 -5.02
C HIS A 337 15.07 -23.11 -4.35
N HIS A 338 16.04 -22.82 -3.49
CA HIS A 338 16.12 -21.53 -2.79
C HIS A 338 16.52 -20.41 -3.76
N VAL A 339 15.70 -19.35 -3.82
CA VAL A 339 15.92 -18.18 -4.65
C VAL A 339 16.60 -17.11 -3.81
N ILE A 340 17.87 -16.83 -4.10
CA ILE A 340 18.67 -15.84 -3.37
C ILE A 340 18.96 -14.67 -4.29
N ALA A 341 18.51 -13.48 -3.91
CA ALA A 341 18.64 -12.27 -4.73
C ALA A 341 20.10 -11.89 -5.02
N ASP A 342 20.99 -12.12 -4.05
CA ASP A 342 22.42 -11.84 -4.15
C ASP A 342 23.16 -12.69 -3.09
N ARG A 343 24.00 -13.63 -3.54
CA ARG A 343 24.73 -14.54 -2.63
C ARG A 343 25.85 -13.85 -1.87
N THR A 344 26.35 -12.74 -2.38
CA THR A 344 27.41 -11.98 -1.72
C THR A 344 26.84 -11.12 -0.58
N ARG A 345 25.59 -10.70 -0.73
CA ARG A 345 24.87 -9.83 0.24
C ARG A 345 23.44 -10.30 0.49
N PRO A 346 23.27 -11.53 0.99
CA PRO A 346 21.93 -12.14 1.11
C PRO A 346 21.03 -11.45 2.14
N MET A 347 21.62 -10.63 3.02
CA MET A 347 20.90 -9.88 4.06
C MET A 347 20.44 -8.49 3.62
N ASP A 348 20.88 -8.01 2.45
CA ASP A 348 20.59 -6.67 1.98
C ASP A 348 19.42 -6.63 0.98
N PHE A 349 18.93 -7.80 0.59
CA PHE A 349 17.84 -7.93 -0.36
C PHE A 349 16.79 -8.94 0.12
N GLU A 350 15.55 -8.69 -0.28
CA GLU A 350 14.43 -9.61 -0.10
C GLU A 350 13.59 -9.65 -1.38
N ILE A 351 13.10 -10.85 -1.74
CA ILE A 351 12.31 -11.05 -2.94
C ILE A 351 10.85 -10.69 -2.64
N HIS A 352 10.34 -9.67 -3.34
CA HIS A 352 8.94 -9.30 -3.29
C HIS A 352 8.08 -10.21 -4.17
N SER A 353 8.46 -10.41 -5.44
CA SER A 353 7.74 -11.27 -6.38
C SER A 353 8.64 -11.71 -7.52
N LEU A 354 8.37 -12.88 -8.08
CA LEU A 354 9.06 -13.36 -9.27
C LEU A 354 8.37 -12.79 -10.52
N THR A 355 9.15 -12.22 -11.43
CA THR A 355 8.66 -11.67 -12.69
C THR A 355 8.92 -12.57 -13.89
N GLY A 356 9.90 -13.46 -13.77
CA GLY A 356 10.23 -14.45 -14.80
C GLY A 356 11.11 -15.57 -14.27
N LEU A 357 10.92 -16.76 -14.78
CA LEU A 357 11.73 -17.93 -14.49
C LEU A 357 11.98 -18.72 -15.78
N THR A 358 13.24 -18.97 -16.09
CA THR A 358 13.67 -19.65 -17.30
C THR A 358 14.68 -20.73 -16.96
N GLY A 359 14.44 -21.95 -17.47
CA GLY A 359 15.35 -23.06 -17.38
C GLY A 359 16.37 -23.04 -18.52
N HIS A 360 17.64 -23.26 -18.20
CA HIS A 360 18.75 -23.32 -19.11
C HIS A 360 19.45 -24.69 -19.03
N GLY A 361 19.76 -25.28 -20.19
CA GLY A 361 20.41 -26.57 -20.32
C GLY A 361 21.11 -26.70 -21.65
N THR A 362 21.24 -27.92 -22.16
CA THR A 362 21.84 -28.21 -23.46
C THR A 362 20.87 -27.98 -24.63
N GLY A 363 19.55 -27.99 -24.35
CA GLY A 363 18.51 -27.72 -25.33
C GLY A 363 18.06 -26.27 -25.31
N PRO A 364 16.94 -25.93 -26.00
CA PRO A 364 16.38 -24.60 -26.00
C PRO A 364 15.94 -24.15 -24.60
N GLU A 365 16.01 -22.85 -24.34
CA GLU A 365 15.53 -22.26 -23.09
C GLU A 365 14.07 -22.61 -22.85
N GLN A 366 13.72 -22.93 -21.60
CA GLN A 366 12.37 -23.29 -21.21
C GLN A 366 11.82 -22.25 -20.23
N PRO A 367 10.86 -21.42 -20.67
CA PRO A 367 10.16 -20.53 -19.73
C PRO A 367 9.21 -21.35 -18.85
N PHE A 368 9.22 -21.05 -17.55
CA PHE A 368 8.27 -21.57 -16.58
C PHE A 368 7.26 -20.48 -16.22
N LEU A 369 5.99 -20.85 -16.18
CA LEU A 369 4.89 -19.94 -15.84
C LEU A 369 4.46 -20.17 -14.38
N PRO A 370 3.98 -19.14 -13.69
CA PRO A 370 3.40 -19.35 -12.36
C PRO A 370 2.18 -20.29 -12.44
N PHE A 371 2.19 -21.33 -11.61
CA PHE A 371 1.15 -22.37 -11.63
C PHE A 371 -0.24 -21.80 -11.33
N TYR A 372 -0.31 -20.90 -10.35
CA TYR A 372 -1.58 -20.30 -9.92
C TYR A 372 -1.97 -19.02 -10.69
N ALA A 373 -1.22 -18.60 -11.69
CA ALA A 373 -1.59 -17.48 -12.52
C ALA A 373 -2.62 -17.91 -13.56
N VAL A 374 -3.84 -17.46 -13.42
CA VAL A 374 -4.85 -17.56 -14.48
C VAL A 374 -4.38 -16.69 -15.65
N ARG A 375 -3.99 -17.31 -16.73
CA ARG A 375 -3.67 -16.67 -18.01
C ARG A 375 -4.72 -17.06 -19.04
N ASP A 376 -4.57 -16.51 -20.23
CA ASP A 376 -5.43 -16.73 -21.38
C ASP A 376 -5.87 -18.22 -21.50
N PRO A 377 -7.18 -18.51 -21.36
CA PRO A 377 -7.69 -19.88 -21.48
C PRO A 377 -7.34 -20.57 -22.81
N SER A 378 -7.06 -19.80 -23.87
CA SER A 378 -6.65 -20.33 -25.17
C SER A 378 -5.26 -21.01 -25.16
N ARG A 379 -4.47 -20.78 -24.13
CA ARG A 379 -3.14 -21.37 -23.93
C ARG A 379 -3.14 -22.64 -23.08
N TYR A 380 -4.25 -23.03 -22.49
CA TYR A 380 -4.35 -24.29 -21.76
C TYR A 380 -3.96 -25.47 -22.66
N GLY A 381 -2.97 -26.25 -22.19
CA GLY A 381 -2.44 -27.40 -22.91
C GLY A 381 -1.29 -27.10 -23.89
N ARG A 382 -0.96 -25.82 -24.17
CA ARG A 382 0.23 -25.42 -24.92
C ARG A 382 1.43 -25.16 -24.02
N ASP A 383 1.20 -24.51 -22.87
CA ASP A 383 2.22 -24.28 -21.86
C ASP A 383 2.31 -25.54 -20.98
N ARG A 384 3.52 -26.11 -20.82
CA ARG A 384 3.72 -27.40 -20.14
C ARG A 384 4.52 -27.27 -18.86
N ALA A 385 5.27 -26.17 -18.69
CA ALA A 385 6.19 -25.97 -17.61
C ALA A 385 5.72 -24.84 -16.66
N TYR A 386 5.59 -25.17 -15.39
CA TYR A 386 5.08 -24.28 -14.36
C TYR A 386 6.00 -24.27 -13.15
N TYR A 387 5.87 -23.22 -12.32
CA TYR A 387 6.51 -23.14 -11.01
C TYR A 387 5.50 -22.74 -9.94
N THR A 388 5.74 -23.20 -8.72
CA THR A 388 5.06 -22.72 -7.51
C THR A 388 6.06 -21.98 -6.64
N VAL A 389 5.57 -21.03 -5.85
CA VAL A 389 6.37 -20.23 -4.93
C VAL A 389 5.98 -20.58 -3.50
N ARG A 390 6.98 -20.87 -2.66
CA ARG A 390 6.79 -21.03 -1.22
C ARG A 390 7.64 -19.99 -0.48
N ARG A 391 7.06 -19.37 0.54
CA ARG A 391 7.74 -18.39 1.38
C ARG A 391 7.81 -18.89 2.80
N GLU A 392 8.95 -18.71 3.43
CA GLU A 392 9.15 -19.03 4.83
C GLU A 392 9.78 -17.85 5.57
N PRO A 393 9.44 -17.64 6.85
CA PRO A 393 10.17 -16.70 7.68
C PRO A 393 11.65 -17.08 7.74
N ARG A 394 12.52 -16.09 7.62
CA ARG A 394 13.96 -16.33 7.65
C ARG A 394 14.40 -16.77 9.03
N VAL A 395 15.15 -17.86 9.08
CA VAL A 395 15.73 -18.36 10.32
C VAL A 395 17.03 -17.61 10.63
N LEU A 396 17.17 -17.10 11.86
CA LEU A 396 18.41 -16.45 12.31
C LEU A 396 19.60 -17.42 12.23
N SER A 397 20.70 -16.97 11.66
CA SER A 397 21.97 -17.71 11.64
C SER A 397 22.53 -17.88 13.07
N SER A 398 23.47 -18.81 13.25
CA SER A 398 24.12 -19.03 14.55
C SER A 398 24.83 -17.78 15.09
N ASP A 399 25.39 -16.97 14.18
CA ASP A 399 26.05 -15.72 14.49
C ASP A 399 25.04 -14.63 14.92
N GLN A 400 23.93 -14.49 14.19
CA GLN A 400 22.84 -13.58 14.56
C GLN A 400 22.14 -13.95 15.87
N ARG A 401 22.13 -15.24 16.24
CA ARG A 401 21.64 -15.67 17.56
C ARG A 401 22.56 -15.27 18.71
N ARG A 402 23.89 -15.20 18.44
CA ARG A 402 24.88 -14.81 19.45
C ARG A 402 25.02 -13.29 19.59
N ASN A 403 25.13 -12.60 18.47
CA ASN A 403 25.47 -11.18 18.40
C ASN A 403 24.24 -10.27 18.23
N GLY A 404 23.05 -10.86 18.08
CA GLY A 404 21.82 -10.16 17.75
C GLY A 404 21.68 -9.90 16.23
N PRO A 405 20.44 -9.78 15.74
CA PRO A 405 20.18 -9.38 14.36
C PRO A 405 20.42 -7.87 14.18
N ARG A 406 20.73 -7.44 12.94
CA ARG A 406 20.91 -6.03 12.57
C ARG A 406 19.68 -5.17 12.91
N SER A 407 18.48 -5.76 12.85
CA SER A 407 17.21 -5.12 13.17
C SER A 407 16.19 -6.15 13.66
N THR A 408 15.05 -5.69 14.17
CA THR A 408 13.91 -6.54 14.54
C THR A 408 13.12 -7.05 13.33
N TYR A 409 13.48 -6.65 12.11
CA TYR A 409 12.83 -7.06 10.89
C TYR A 409 13.15 -8.52 10.55
N VAL A 410 12.15 -9.37 10.61
CA VAL A 410 12.25 -10.77 10.18
C VAL A 410 11.76 -10.84 8.73
N GLY A 411 12.70 -10.95 7.79
CA GLY A 411 12.38 -11.12 6.38
C GLY A 411 11.95 -12.54 6.03
N SER A 412 11.59 -12.76 4.77
CA SER A 412 11.21 -14.07 4.22
C SER A 412 12.27 -14.63 3.29
N GLU A 413 12.32 -15.95 3.20
CA GLU A 413 13.06 -16.71 2.20
C GLU A 413 12.07 -17.26 1.16
N THR A 414 12.48 -17.27 -0.10
CA THR A 414 11.64 -17.68 -1.22
C THR A 414 12.18 -18.95 -1.84
N PHE A 415 11.33 -19.94 -2.00
CA PHE A 415 11.64 -21.21 -2.66
C PHE A 415 10.74 -21.41 -3.87
N VAL A 416 11.26 -22.06 -4.89
CA VAL A 416 10.50 -22.42 -6.10
C VAL A 416 10.55 -23.92 -6.32
N SER A 417 9.40 -24.49 -6.66
CA SER A 417 9.27 -25.86 -7.14
C SER A 417 8.82 -25.85 -8.59
N LEU A 418 9.38 -26.76 -9.39
CA LEU A 418 9.13 -26.85 -10.81
C LEU A 418 8.19 -28.02 -11.13
N VAL A 419 7.29 -27.80 -12.07
CA VAL A 419 6.38 -28.83 -12.59
C VAL A 419 6.33 -28.74 -14.11
N ASP A 420 6.63 -29.83 -14.80
CA ASP A 420 6.45 -29.99 -16.22
C ASP A 420 5.47 -31.14 -16.46
N SER A 421 4.39 -30.90 -17.19
CA SER A 421 3.36 -31.90 -17.47
C SER A 421 3.84 -33.01 -18.42
N ALA A 422 4.88 -32.78 -19.20
CA ALA A 422 5.41 -33.71 -20.14
C ALA A 422 6.62 -34.52 -19.59
N GLN A 423 7.42 -33.89 -18.71
CA GLN A 423 8.64 -34.50 -18.16
C GLN A 423 8.79 -34.09 -16.69
N ALA A 424 8.02 -34.73 -15.82
CA ALA A 424 8.00 -34.41 -14.40
C ALA A 424 9.30 -34.81 -13.68
N PRO A 425 9.87 -33.95 -12.79
CA PRO A 425 9.38 -32.62 -12.46
C PRO A 425 9.79 -31.57 -13.51
N TYR A 426 10.80 -31.79 -14.31
CA TYR A 426 11.29 -30.93 -15.39
C TYR A 426 12.20 -31.73 -16.36
N ARG A 427 12.55 -31.13 -17.50
CA ARG A 427 13.41 -31.76 -18.52
C ARG A 427 14.79 -32.10 -17.94
N HIS A 428 15.27 -33.32 -18.20
CA HIS A 428 16.54 -33.83 -17.67
C HIS A 428 17.79 -33.07 -18.17
N ASP A 429 17.70 -32.35 -19.27
CA ASP A 429 18.79 -31.55 -19.82
C ASP A 429 18.96 -30.19 -19.13
N LEU A 430 17.99 -29.76 -18.35
CA LEU A 430 18.08 -28.49 -17.60
C LEU A 430 19.11 -28.60 -16.46
N ARG A 431 19.97 -27.57 -16.36
CA ARG A 431 21.05 -27.51 -15.37
C ARG A 431 20.96 -26.30 -14.48
N GLN A 432 20.34 -25.21 -14.95
CA GLN A 432 20.29 -23.95 -14.25
C GLN A 432 18.95 -23.27 -14.46
N LEU A 433 18.54 -22.48 -13.45
CA LEU A 433 17.44 -21.53 -13.55
C LEU A 433 17.96 -20.11 -13.57
N GLY A 434 17.50 -19.33 -14.52
CA GLY A 434 17.60 -17.88 -14.53
C GLY A 434 16.30 -17.28 -13.96
N VAL A 435 16.42 -16.44 -12.95
CA VAL A 435 15.27 -15.83 -12.28
C VAL A 435 15.37 -14.32 -12.37
N THR A 436 14.27 -13.68 -12.71
CA THR A 436 14.07 -12.24 -12.56
C THR A 436 13.00 -11.97 -11.51
N ALA A 437 13.23 -11.01 -10.65
CA ALA A 437 12.35 -10.72 -9.53
C ALA A 437 12.26 -9.22 -9.27
N LEU A 438 11.17 -8.81 -8.66
CA LEU A 438 11.10 -7.54 -7.93
C LEU A 438 11.66 -7.78 -6.52
N CYS A 439 12.64 -6.97 -6.15
CA CYS A 439 13.32 -7.06 -4.86
C CYS A 439 13.17 -5.76 -4.08
N THR A 440 13.34 -5.86 -2.77
CA THR A 440 13.47 -4.74 -1.84
C THR A 440 14.85 -4.74 -1.20
N ASN A 441 15.26 -3.63 -0.61
CA ASN A 441 16.46 -3.58 0.23
C ASN A 441 16.19 -4.04 1.68
N ARG A 442 15.14 -4.82 1.89
CA ARG A 442 14.78 -5.42 3.18
C ARG A 442 14.71 -4.35 4.28
N ASP A 443 15.55 -4.44 5.32
CA ASP A 443 15.59 -3.53 6.47
C ASP A 443 16.59 -2.35 6.30
N LEU A 444 17.34 -2.28 5.21
CA LEU A 444 18.29 -1.17 4.96
C LEU A 444 17.64 0.23 4.98
N PRO A 445 16.39 0.42 4.53
CA PRO A 445 15.73 1.73 4.65
C PRO A 445 15.64 2.26 6.09
N LEU A 446 15.69 1.40 7.11
CA LEU A 446 15.70 1.82 8.53
C LEU A 446 16.97 2.57 8.94
N PHE A 447 18.06 2.36 8.20
CA PHE A 447 19.37 2.93 8.48
C PHE A 447 19.74 4.10 7.55
N MET A 448 18.79 4.49 6.68
CA MET A 448 18.97 5.66 5.83
C MET A 448 18.95 6.94 6.65
N THR A 449 19.90 7.81 6.38
CA THR A 449 19.93 9.16 6.94
C THR A 449 19.36 10.12 5.89
N VAL A 450 18.22 10.75 6.20
CA VAL A 450 17.58 11.75 5.34
C VAL A 450 17.65 13.14 5.99
N GLY A 451 17.68 14.18 5.17
CA GLY A 451 17.69 15.58 5.63
C GLY A 451 19.05 16.13 6.07
N ASN A 452 20.12 15.35 6.10
CA ASN A 452 21.43 15.77 6.60
C ASN A 452 22.36 16.37 5.53
N GLY A 453 22.04 16.24 4.24
CA GLY A 453 22.85 16.71 3.12
C GLY A 453 22.14 17.71 2.23
N LYS A 454 22.80 18.11 1.13
CA LYS A 454 22.14 18.89 0.06
C LYS A 454 21.12 18.05 -0.70
N THR A 455 21.40 16.76 -0.86
CA THR A 455 20.51 15.80 -1.52
C THR A 455 20.43 14.51 -0.70
N ASP A 456 19.26 13.89 -0.67
CA ASP A 456 19.02 12.61 -0.01
C ASP A 456 19.12 11.42 -0.98
N PHE A 457 18.83 11.69 -2.26
CA PHE A 457 18.93 10.71 -3.33
C PHE A 457 19.65 11.28 -4.54
N THR A 458 20.21 10.40 -5.35
CA THR A 458 20.77 10.72 -6.67
C THR A 458 19.92 10.04 -7.74
N LEU A 459 19.65 10.77 -8.83
CA LEU A 459 19.02 10.20 -10.02
C LEU A 459 20.04 9.33 -10.77
N ALA A 460 19.60 8.19 -11.30
CA ALA A 460 20.44 7.39 -12.18
C ALA A 460 20.49 7.97 -13.60
N ASP A 461 19.40 8.60 -14.02
CA ASP A 461 19.27 9.24 -15.32
C ASP A 461 19.64 10.73 -15.22
N SER A 462 20.19 11.30 -16.29
CA SER A 462 20.51 12.73 -16.34
C SER A 462 19.22 13.55 -16.46
N ALA A 463 19.02 14.47 -15.53
CA ALA A 463 17.87 15.39 -15.50
C ALA A 463 18.30 16.74 -14.92
N PRO A 464 17.63 17.85 -15.27
CA PRO A 464 17.91 19.19 -14.75
C PRO A 464 17.39 19.35 -13.31
N VAL A 465 17.98 18.58 -12.39
CA VAL A 465 17.60 18.52 -10.98
C VAL A 465 18.83 18.82 -10.13
N LEU A 466 18.77 19.85 -9.30
CA LEU A 466 19.83 20.25 -8.38
C LEU A 466 19.98 19.29 -7.20
N ALA A 467 18.85 18.82 -6.68
CA ALA A 467 18.79 17.94 -5.53
C ALA A 467 17.48 17.14 -5.50
N VAL A 468 17.52 15.95 -4.92
CA VAL A 468 16.35 15.14 -4.63
C VAL A 468 16.23 15.02 -3.11
N ARG A 469 15.18 15.63 -2.55
CA ARG A 469 14.96 15.72 -1.10
C ARG A 469 13.81 14.80 -0.68
N CYS A 470 14.02 14.11 0.41
CA CYS A 470 12.94 13.37 1.09
C CYS A 470 12.06 14.37 1.85
N VAL A 471 10.77 14.46 1.50
CA VAL A 471 9.81 15.36 2.15
C VAL A 471 8.85 14.62 3.07
N ALA A 472 8.70 13.30 2.92
CA ALA A 472 7.98 12.44 3.86
C ALA A 472 8.51 11.01 3.82
N GLY A 473 8.66 10.38 4.95
CA GLY A 473 9.23 9.04 5.10
C GLY A 473 10.75 9.07 5.32
N PRO A 474 11.50 8.00 4.97
CA PRO A 474 11.02 6.72 4.47
C PRO A 474 10.20 5.93 5.50
N SER A 475 9.17 5.22 5.05
CA SER A 475 8.39 4.36 5.93
C SER A 475 9.15 3.09 6.30
N ARG A 476 8.79 2.51 7.42
CA ARG A 476 9.38 1.24 7.85
C ARG A 476 8.93 0.11 6.93
N PRO A 477 9.86 -0.68 6.36
CA PRO A 477 9.49 -1.89 5.65
C PRO A 477 8.83 -2.87 6.62
N ARG A 478 7.85 -3.63 6.14
CA ARG A 478 7.13 -4.61 6.96
C ARG A 478 7.25 -5.99 6.33
N PRO A 479 7.44 -7.06 7.14
CA PRO A 479 7.40 -8.42 6.62
C PRO A 479 6.01 -8.75 6.10
N SER A 480 5.87 -9.87 5.40
CA SER A 480 4.56 -10.37 4.96
C SER A 480 3.58 -10.45 6.13
N HIS A 481 2.33 -10.08 5.87
CA HIS A 481 1.24 -10.20 6.85
C HIS A 481 0.63 -11.61 6.94
N ALA A 482 1.00 -12.49 6.01
CA ALA A 482 0.38 -13.81 5.84
C ALA A 482 0.95 -14.87 6.80
N HIS A 483 0.96 -14.57 8.10
CA HIS A 483 1.33 -15.54 9.13
C HIS A 483 0.09 -16.09 9.83
N ASP A 484 -0.01 -17.42 9.91
CA ASP A 484 -0.96 -18.18 10.71
C ASP A 484 -2.45 -17.74 10.56
N ALA A 485 -3.06 -17.35 11.68
CA ALA A 485 -4.47 -16.97 11.73
C ALA A 485 -4.82 -15.73 10.87
N LYS A 486 -3.86 -14.83 10.57
CA LYS A 486 -4.11 -13.64 9.75
C LYS A 486 -4.38 -14.01 8.30
N ALA A 487 -3.65 -14.99 7.74
CA ALA A 487 -3.87 -15.48 6.38
C ALA A 487 -5.28 -16.06 6.21
N TRP A 488 -5.74 -16.85 7.18
CA TRP A 488 -7.10 -17.40 7.16
C TRP A 488 -8.18 -16.33 7.31
N ARG A 489 -7.98 -15.37 8.21
CA ARG A 489 -8.91 -14.25 8.37
C ARG A 489 -9.08 -13.46 7.07
N LEU A 490 -7.98 -13.23 6.35
CA LEU A 490 -8.06 -12.56 5.05
C LEU A 490 -8.87 -13.40 4.05
N ILE A 491 -8.63 -14.71 3.94
CA ILE A 491 -9.39 -15.60 3.05
C ILE A 491 -10.88 -15.55 3.39
N SER A 492 -11.24 -15.58 4.68
CA SER A 492 -12.61 -15.43 5.14
C SER A 492 -13.21 -14.08 4.72
N GLN A 493 -12.43 -12.99 4.83
CA GLN A 493 -12.85 -11.65 4.42
C GLN A 493 -13.00 -11.52 2.89
N LEU A 494 -12.16 -12.21 2.09
CA LEU A 494 -12.28 -12.24 0.63
C LEU A 494 -13.60 -12.89 0.17
N SER A 495 -14.16 -13.80 0.97
CA SER A 495 -15.44 -14.46 0.71
C SER A 495 -16.65 -13.64 1.17
N LEU A 496 -16.47 -12.59 1.97
CA LEU A 496 -17.57 -11.75 2.45
C LEU A 496 -18.23 -11.00 1.29
N ASN A 497 -19.54 -11.01 1.30
CA ASN A 497 -20.32 -10.20 0.38
C ASN A 497 -20.22 -8.73 0.77
N TYR A 498 -20.23 -7.83 -0.23
CA TYR A 498 -20.30 -6.38 -0.05
C TYR A 498 -21.41 -5.96 0.94
N LEU A 499 -22.54 -6.66 0.97
CA LEU A 499 -23.66 -6.39 1.88
C LEU A 499 -23.26 -6.57 3.35
N SER A 500 -22.40 -7.53 3.68
CA SER A 500 -21.96 -7.76 5.07
C SER A 500 -21.06 -6.64 5.62
N LEU A 501 -20.38 -5.89 4.74
CA LEU A 501 -19.59 -4.70 5.12
C LEU A 501 -20.49 -3.48 5.37
N SER A 502 -21.74 -3.51 4.92
CA SER A 502 -22.68 -2.39 4.96
C SER A 502 -23.95 -2.67 5.76
N GLU A 503 -24.09 -3.86 6.39
CA GLU A 503 -25.25 -4.20 7.21
C GLU A 503 -25.31 -3.37 8.49
N GLN A 504 -26.51 -2.84 8.79
CA GLN A 504 -26.76 -2.03 9.98
C GLN A 504 -26.40 -2.79 11.27
N GLY A 505 -25.51 -2.20 12.06
CA GLY A 505 -25.10 -2.68 13.37
C GLY A 505 -23.89 -3.62 13.39
N GLN A 506 -23.53 -4.30 12.31
CA GLN A 506 -22.36 -5.18 12.23
C GLN A 506 -21.27 -4.68 11.26
N GLY A 507 -21.61 -3.77 10.33
CA GLY A 507 -20.73 -3.30 9.28
C GLY A 507 -19.45 -2.63 9.79
N ALA A 508 -19.52 -1.88 10.89
CA ALA A 508 -18.34 -1.27 11.50
C ALA A 508 -17.36 -2.31 12.05
N GLY A 509 -17.86 -3.39 12.66
CA GLY A 509 -17.04 -4.50 13.15
C GLY A 509 -16.29 -5.20 12.01
N ALA A 510 -16.98 -5.58 10.96
CA ALA A 510 -16.40 -6.26 9.80
C ALA A 510 -15.36 -5.37 9.08
N LEU A 511 -15.67 -4.08 8.89
CA LEU A 511 -14.72 -3.15 8.27
C LEU A 511 -13.50 -2.90 9.16
N ARG A 512 -13.66 -2.75 10.48
CA ARG A 512 -12.53 -2.66 11.42
C ARG A 512 -11.63 -3.89 11.40
N GLU A 513 -12.22 -5.10 11.35
CA GLU A 513 -11.44 -6.33 11.22
C GLU A 513 -10.65 -6.37 9.91
N LEU A 514 -11.27 -5.96 8.80
CA LEU A 514 -10.58 -5.84 7.53
C LEU A 514 -9.40 -4.86 7.62
N LEU A 515 -9.60 -3.68 8.19
CA LEU A 515 -8.53 -2.68 8.35
C LEU A 515 -7.38 -3.17 9.25
N ARG A 516 -7.69 -3.94 10.30
CA ARG A 516 -6.68 -4.56 11.18
C ARG A 516 -5.77 -5.56 10.46
N LEU A 517 -6.20 -6.14 9.34
CA LEU A 517 -5.36 -7.03 8.54
C LEU A 517 -4.18 -6.28 7.87
N TYR A 518 -4.35 -4.98 7.62
CA TYR A 518 -3.34 -4.13 6.97
C TYR A 518 -2.62 -3.20 7.94
N GLY A 519 -3.26 -2.84 9.05
CA GLY A 519 -2.66 -2.06 10.13
C GLY A 519 -1.63 -2.88 10.93
N ASP A 520 -0.56 -2.21 11.37
CA ASP A 520 0.37 -2.83 12.31
C ASP A 520 -0.31 -2.98 13.68
N SER A 521 -0.38 -4.21 14.18
CA SER A 521 -0.96 -4.48 15.51
C SER A 521 -0.16 -3.85 16.66
N ASN A 522 1.10 -3.50 16.42
CA ASN A 522 1.99 -2.90 17.42
C ASN A 522 1.95 -1.37 17.39
N ASP A 523 1.29 -0.76 16.39
CA ASP A 523 1.14 0.69 16.28
C ASP A 523 -0.18 1.12 16.96
N ALA A 524 -0.06 1.65 18.17
CA ALA A 524 -1.21 2.08 18.96
C ALA A 524 -2.01 3.20 18.28
N ALA A 525 -1.36 4.10 17.54
CA ALA A 525 -2.04 5.19 16.85
C ALA A 525 -2.91 4.64 15.70
N LEU A 526 -2.40 3.69 14.92
CA LEU A 526 -3.16 3.02 13.88
C LEU A 526 -4.33 2.21 14.45
N GLN A 527 -4.14 1.54 15.59
CA GLN A 527 -5.24 0.81 16.25
C GLN A 527 -6.35 1.77 16.72
N LEU A 528 -6.00 2.92 17.30
CA LEU A 528 -6.96 3.95 17.68
C LEU A 528 -7.74 4.49 16.46
N GLN A 529 -7.07 4.73 15.33
CA GLN A 529 -7.74 5.16 14.10
C GLN A 529 -8.75 4.13 13.60
N ILE A 530 -8.39 2.84 13.63
CA ILE A 530 -9.29 1.76 13.22
C ILE A 530 -10.50 1.68 14.16
N GLU A 531 -10.29 1.81 15.47
CA GLU A 531 -11.37 1.83 16.47
C GLU A 531 -12.21 3.10 16.39
N GLY A 532 -11.64 4.19 15.90
CA GLY A 532 -12.33 5.45 15.65
C GLY A 532 -13.43 5.36 14.58
N LEU A 533 -13.49 4.33 13.77
CA LEU A 533 -14.64 4.04 12.92
C LEU A 533 -15.78 3.50 13.79
N ARG A 534 -16.74 4.36 14.14
CA ARG A 534 -17.82 4.04 15.09
C ARG A 534 -18.96 3.27 14.45
N GLU A 535 -19.46 3.75 13.30
CA GLU A 535 -20.60 3.15 12.62
C GLU A 535 -20.40 3.13 11.11
N VAL A 536 -20.95 2.10 10.48
CA VAL A 536 -21.09 1.98 9.03
C VAL A 536 -22.54 1.64 8.76
N SER A 537 -23.24 2.53 8.05
CA SER A 537 -24.63 2.32 7.67
C SER A 537 -24.80 2.44 6.16
N SER A 538 -25.76 1.72 5.61
CA SER A 538 -26.05 1.73 4.19
C SER A 538 -27.53 1.97 3.92
N LYS A 539 -27.81 2.71 2.85
CA LYS A 539 -29.17 3.00 2.39
C LYS A 539 -29.24 2.82 0.88
N ALA A 540 -30.24 2.06 0.42
CA ALA A 540 -30.51 1.95 -1.00
C ALA A 540 -31.02 3.29 -1.55
N VAL A 541 -30.40 3.78 -2.63
CA VAL A 541 -30.73 5.06 -3.27
C VAL A 541 -30.78 4.90 -4.78
N THR A 542 -31.59 5.76 -5.41
CA THR A 542 -31.62 5.87 -6.87
C THR A 542 -31.11 7.24 -7.24
N ARG A 543 -30.11 7.31 -8.12
CA ARG A 543 -29.50 8.56 -8.57
C ARG A 543 -29.40 8.60 -10.09
N ARG A 544 -29.38 9.82 -10.64
CA ARG A 544 -28.93 10.04 -12.01
C ARG A 544 -27.42 9.83 -12.09
N LEU A 545 -26.98 8.94 -12.97
CA LEU A 545 -25.56 8.67 -13.16
C LEU A 545 -24.93 9.73 -14.07
N PRO A 546 -23.73 10.24 -13.73
CA PRO A 546 -23.00 11.22 -14.54
C PRO A 546 -22.28 10.50 -15.70
N MET A 547 -23.05 9.91 -16.63
CA MET A 547 -22.52 9.24 -17.81
C MET A 547 -22.80 10.10 -19.05
N PRO A 548 -21.88 10.17 -20.02
CA PRO A 548 -22.16 10.80 -21.31
C PRO A 548 -23.22 10.00 -22.05
N GLY A 549 -24.26 10.68 -22.57
CA GLY A 549 -25.36 10.04 -23.29
C GLY A 549 -26.74 10.34 -22.69
N PRO A 550 -27.75 9.48 -22.91
CA PRO A 550 -29.08 9.67 -22.37
C PRO A 550 -29.10 9.71 -20.85
N ILE A 551 -30.13 10.34 -20.27
CA ILE A 551 -30.31 10.39 -18.82
C ILE A 551 -30.58 8.99 -18.30
N VAL A 552 -29.62 8.45 -17.53
CA VAL A 552 -29.72 7.12 -16.93
C VAL A 552 -29.84 7.26 -15.42
N PHE A 553 -30.82 6.57 -14.84
CA PHE A 553 -30.97 6.41 -13.40
C PHE A 553 -30.48 5.02 -13.02
N GLY A 554 -29.57 4.96 -12.07
CA GLY A 554 -29.07 3.72 -11.48
C GLY A 554 -29.58 3.52 -10.06
N ARG A 555 -29.66 2.26 -9.64
CA ARG A 555 -29.83 1.89 -8.23
C ARG A 555 -28.43 1.66 -7.62
N GLY A 556 -28.22 2.19 -6.44
CA GLY A 556 -26.96 2.06 -5.73
C GLY A 556 -27.14 2.17 -4.23
N LEU A 557 -26.03 2.30 -3.54
CA LEU A 557 -25.99 2.40 -2.10
C LEU A 557 -25.31 3.71 -1.66
N GLU A 558 -25.98 4.42 -0.79
CA GLU A 558 -25.39 5.47 0.02
C GLU A 558 -24.80 4.81 1.26
N ILE A 559 -23.48 4.94 1.44
CA ILE A 559 -22.76 4.37 2.57
C ILE A 559 -22.27 5.51 3.44
N THR A 560 -22.74 5.53 4.69
CA THR A 560 -22.32 6.51 5.67
C THR A 560 -21.32 5.87 6.63
N LEU A 561 -20.15 6.50 6.74
CA LEU A 561 -19.07 6.16 7.65
C LEU A 561 -19.02 7.20 8.75
N GLU A 562 -19.22 6.79 10.00
CA GLU A 562 -19.15 7.68 11.16
C GLU A 562 -17.88 7.43 11.94
N PHE A 563 -17.12 8.51 12.18
CA PHE A 563 -15.83 8.49 12.86
C PHE A 563 -15.82 9.35 14.12
N ASP A 564 -14.99 8.95 15.07
CA ASP A 564 -14.58 9.72 16.24
C ASP A 564 -13.31 10.49 15.89
N GLU A 565 -13.40 11.82 15.86
CA GLU A 565 -12.30 12.68 15.42
C GLU A 565 -11.10 12.64 16.37
N ASN A 566 -11.34 12.38 17.65
CA ASN A 566 -10.29 12.26 18.66
C ASN A 566 -9.33 11.09 18.40
N ALA A 567 -9.81 10.05 17.72
CA ALA A 567 -8.99 8.91 17.33
C ALA A 567 -8.03 9.20 16.15
N PHE A 568 -8.20 10.34 15.46
CA PHE A 568 -7.46 10.72 14.26
C PHE A 568 -6.52 11.91 14.46
N ARG A 569 -6.10 12.17 15.70
CA ARG A 569 -5.10 13.21 15.97
C ARG A 569 -3.82 12.93 15.19
N GLY A 570 -3.35 13.92 14.44
CA GLY A 570 -2.14 13.83 13.58
C GLY A 570 -2.39 13.46 12.12
N THR A 571 -3.56 12.90 11.73
CA THR A 571 -3.83 12.49 10.34
C THR A 571 -5.17 12.98 9.78
N GLY A 572 -6.13 13.33 10.64
CA GLY A 572 -7.48 13.68 10.22
C GLY A 572 -8.28 12.52 9.62
N VAL A 573 -9.60 12.64 9.65
CA VAL A 573 -10.56 11.63 9.19
C VAL A 573 -10.68 11.60 7.66
N PHE A 574 -10.52 12.77 7.01
CA PHE A 574 -10.84 12.96 5.60
C PHE A 574 -10.05 12.03 4.67
N LEU A 575 -8.74 11.86 4.91
CA LEU A 575 -7.90 11.02 4.05
C LEU A 575 -8.30 9.55 4.10
N LEU A 576 -8.52 8.98 5.30
CA LEU A 576 -9.00 7.61 5.41
C LEU A 576 -10.38 7.47 4.76
N GLY A 577 -11.27 8.45 4.95
CA GLY A 577 -12.56 8.49 4.28
C GLY A 577 -12.44 8.47 2.75
N ALA A 578 -11.49 9.22 2.18
CA ALA A 578 -11.22 9.23 0.74
C ALA A 578 -10.67 7.89 0.23
N VAL A 579 -9.82 7.21 1.02
CA VAL A 579 -9.32 5.85 0.70
C VAL A 579 -10.47 4.84 0.73
N LEU A 580 -11.32 4.89 1.76
CA LEU A 580 -12.46 3.98 1.90
C LEU A 580 -13.53 4.24 0.82
N GLU A 581 -13.75 5.48 0.42
CA GLU A 581 -14.63 5.80 -0.70
C GLU A 581 -14.17 5.09 -1.99
N ARG A 582 -12.87 5.17 -2.32
CA ARG A 582 -12.28 4.47 -3.48
C ARG A 582 -12.34 2.94 -3.32
N PHE A 583 -12.10 2.44 -2.12
CA PHE A 583 -12.22 1.02 -1.80
C PHE A 583 -13.64 0.50 -2.03
N LEU A 584 -14.63 1.17 -1.46
CA LEU A 584 -16.04 0.78 -1.57
C LEU A 584 -16.55 0.87 -3.02
N ALA A 585 -16.16 1.91 -3.76
CA ALA A 585 -16.52 2.05 -5.18
C ALA A 585 -15.99 0.90 -6.05
N ARG A 586 -14.79 0.37 -5.74
CA ARG A 586 -14.22 -0.77 -6.48
C ARG A 586 -14.87 -2.11 -6.09
N TYR A 587 -15.44 -2.19 -4.89
CA TYR A 587 -16.04 -3.42 -4.37
C TYR A 587 -17.41 -3.71 -4.99
N VAL A 588 -18.10 -2.69 -5.48
CA VAL A 588 -19.45 -2.80 -6.06
C VAL A 588 -19.38 -3.21 -7.52
N SER A 589 -20.41 -3.99 -7.95
CA SER A 589 -20.54 -4.45 -9.32
C SER A 589 -20.81 -3.30 -10.31
N ILE A 590 -20.48 -3.53 -11.57
CA ILE A 590 -20.63 -2.58 -12.67
C ILE A 590 -22.07 -2.08 -12.87
N ASN A 591 -23.08 -2.86 -12.43
CA ASN A 591 -24.49 -2.53 -12.55
C ASN A 591 -25.03 -1.68 -11.39
N SER A 592 -24.18 -1.25 -10.47
CA SER A 592 -24.55 -0.47 -9.30
C SER A 592 -23.56 0.66 -9.09
N PHE A 593 -23.85 1.56 -8.17
CA PHE A 593 -22.95 2.65 -7.77
C PHE A 593 -22.88 2.77 -6.26
N THR A 594 -21.85 3.45 -5.78
CA THR A 594 -21.73 3.89 -4.38
C THR A 594 -21.68 5.40 -4.29
N GLU A 595 -22.36 5.92 -3.29
CA GLU A 595 -22.26 7.28 -2.81
C GLU A 595 -21.78 7.21 -1.36
N THR A 596 -20.54 7.64 -1.10
CA THR A 596 -19.97 7.55 0.25
C THR A 596 -20.10 8.88 0.95
N VAL A 597 -20.52 8.84 2.20
CA VAL A 597 -20.66 10.00 3.10
C VAL A 597 -19.80 9.75 4.32
N ILE A 598 -18.94 10.71 4.68
CA ILE A 598 -18.24 10.68 5.96
C ILE A 598 -18.85 11.70 6.92
N ARG A 599 -19.00 11.26 8.15
CA ARG A 599 -19.50 12.06 9.27
C ARG A 599 -18.58 11.89 10.46
N THR A 600 -18.52 12.90 11.30
CA THR A 600 -17.91 12.79 12.63
C THR A 600 -18.94 13.12 13.68
N THR A 601 -18.73 12.60 14.89
CA THR A 601 -19.58 12.89 16.05
C THR A 601 -19.55 14.38 16.41
N GLU A 602 -18.41 15.05 16.14
CA GLU A 602 -18.17 16.44 16.54
C GLU A 602 -18.66 17.46 15.48
N ARG A 603 -18.39 17.21 14.19
CA ARG A 603 -18.66 18.18 13.11
C ARG A 603 -19.84 17.80 12.22
N GLY A 604 -20.44 16.61 12.39
CA GLY A 604 -21.50 16.10 11.53
C GLY A 604 -21.00 15.67 10.15
N GLU A 605 -21.73 15.94 9.07
CA GLU A 605 -21.34 15.59 7.71
C GLU A 605 -20.13 16.43 7.26
N ILE A 606 -19.02 15.74 6.95
CA ILE A 606 -17.79 16.36 6.45
C ILE A 606 -17.80 16.40 4.93
N LYS A 607 -18.04 15.27 4.29
CA LYS A 607 -18.05 15.16 2.83
C LYS A 607 -19.03 14.11 2.35
N ARG A 608 -19.67 14.44 1.24
CA ARG A 608 -20.45 13.52 0.40
C ARG A 608 -19.81 13.48 -0.97
N TRP A 609 -19.30 12.32 -1.36
CA TRP A 609 -18.75 12.14 -2.70
C TRP A 609 -19.87 11.89 -3.72
N LYS A 610 -19.65 12.32 -4.95
CA LYS A 610 -20.56 12.04 -6.08
C LYS A 610 -20.67 10.51 -6.29
N ALA A 611 -21.84 10.07 -6.74
CA ALA A 611 -22.07 8.67 -7.09
C ALA A 611 -21.02 8.14 -8.07
N LYS A 612 -20.36 7.05 -7.73
CA LYS A 612 -19.37 6.39 -8.57
C LYS A 612 -19.88 5.02 -9.01
N PRO A 613 -19.89 4.73 -10.33
CA PRO A 613 -20.24 3.41 -10.83
C PRO A 613 -19.23 2.37 -10.32
N GLY A 614 -19.72 1.19 -10.02
CA GLY A 614 -18.88 0.06 -9.63
C GLY A 614 -17.99 -0.39 -10.77
N ARG A 615 -16.87 -1.03 -10.42
CA ARG A 615 -15.87 -1.52 -11.40
C ARG A 615 -15.70 -3.04 -11.36
N ARG A 616 -16.37 -3.73 -10.46
CA ARG A 616 -16.30 -5.19 -10.36
C ARG A 616 -17.17 -5.80 -11.46
N PRO A 617 -16.61 -6.63 -12.37
CA PRO A 617 -17.42 -7.34 -13.35
C PRO A 617 -18.39 -8.30 -12.63
N THR A 618 -19.61 -8.38 -13.13
CA THR A 618 -20.57 -9.42 -12.74
C THR A 618 -20.25 -10.66 -13.55
N LEU A 619 -19.76 -11.70 -12.91
CA LEU A 619 -19.65 -13.01 -13.52
C LEU A 619 -21.03 -13.64 -13.62
#